data_afd2e511c929031c9643b324be2746ea
#
_entry.id   afd2e511c929031c9643b324be2746ea
#
_cell.length_a   1.000
_cell.length_b   1.000
_cell.length_c   1.000
_cell.angle_alpha   90.00
_cell.angle_beta   90.00
_cell.angle_gamma   90.00
#
_symmetry.space_group_name_H-M   'P 1'
#
loop_
_entity.id
_entity.type
_entity.pdbx_description
1 polymer ?
#
loop_
_entity_poly.entity_id
_entity_poly.type
_entity_poly.pdbx_seq_one_letter_code
_entity_poly.pdbx_strand_id
1 'polypeptide(L)'
;MKAKAILLASVLLVGCQSTGNVQQHAQSLSAAGQGEAAKFTSQARWMDDGTSIAPDGDLWAFIGDELKMGIPENDRIREQKQKYLRNKSYLHDVTLRAEPYMYWIAGQVKKRNMPMELVLLPIVESAFDPHATSGANAAGIWQIIPSTGRNYGLKQTRNYDARRDVVASTTAALNMMQRLNKMFDGDWLLTVAAYNSGEGRVMKAI
;
A
#
# COMPACT_ATOMS: atom_id res chain seq x y z
N MET A 1 24.52 16.78 -10.84
CA MET A 1 23.13 16.31 -10.91
C MET A 1 22.93 14.86 -10.39
N LYS A 2 23.80 14.35 -9.50
CA LYS A 2 23.72 12.98 -8.96
C LYS A 2 23.27 12.88 -7.49
N ALA A 3 22.98 14.01 -6.84
CA ALA A 3 22.61 14.05 -5.42
C ALA A 3 21.11 13.83 -5.14
N LYS A 4 20.25 13.95 -6.15
CA LYS A 4 18.78 13.92 -5.99
C LYS A 4 18.20 12.51 -5.72
N ALA A 5 18.87 11.46 -6.16
CA ALA A 5 18.40 10.07 -5.99
C ALA A 5 18.68 9.47 -4.61
N ILE A 6 19.59 10.06 -3.83
CA ILE A 6 20.06 9.48 -2.56
C ILE A 6 19.06 9.71 -1.41
N LEU A 7 18.24 10.77 -1.48
CA LEU A 7 17.29 11.12 -0.42
C LEU A 7 16.01 10.26 -0.41
N LEU A 8 15.62 9.71 -1.55
CA LEU A 8 14.38 8.95 -1.68
C LEU A 8 14.40 7.59 -0.97
N ALA A 9 15.53 6.91 -1.00
CA ALA A 9 15.64 5.57 -0.39
C ALA A 9 15.70 5.59 1.15
N SER A 10 16.08 6.73 1.75
CA SER A 10 16.21 6.85 3.21
C SER A 10 14.90 7.20 3.91
N VAL A 11 13.90 7.67 3.18
CA VAL A 11 12.62 8.13 3.75
C VAL A 11 11.60 7.00 3.86
N LEU A 12 11.72 5.96 3.04
CA LEU A 12 10.85 4.78 3.09
C LEU A 12 11.05 3.90 4.34
N LEU A 13 11.98 4.26 5.23
CA LEU A 13 12.39 3.45 6.39
C LEU A 13 11.81 3.90 7.73
N VAL A 14 11.07 4.98 7.79
CA VAL A 14 10.35 5.40 9.00
C VAL A 14 8.89 4.94 8.93
N GLY A 15 8.65 3.78 8.34
CA GLY A 15 7.43 3.02 8.57
C GLY A 15 7.41 2.65 10.04
N CYS A 16 6.41 3.14 10.78
CA CYS A 16 6.24 2.90 12.20
C CYS A 16 6.30 1.40 12.47
N GLN A 17 7.37 0.95 13.12
CA GLN A 17 7.36 -0.34 13.78
C GLN A 17 6.37 -0.24 14.94
N SER A 18 5.12 -0.57 14.72
CA SER A 18 4.24 -0.94 15.80
C SER A 18 4.69 -2.32 16.30
N THR A 19 5.57 -2.35 17.30
CA THR A 19 5.84 -3.53 18.10
C THR A 19 4.63 -3.77 19.01
N GLY A 20 3.54 -4.20 18.43
CA GLY A 20 2.30 -4.55 19.13
C GLY A 20 1.86 -5.94 18.66
N ASN A 21 2.23 -6.95 19.47
CA ASN A 21 1.59 -8.25 19.62
C ASN A 21 0.98 -8.94 18.37
N VAL A 22 1.79 -9.15 17.34
CA VAL A 22 1.40 -9.98 16.19
C VAL A 22 1.33 -11.48 16.58
N GLN A 23 1.97 -11.87 17.68
CA GLN A 23 2.03 -13.27 18.11
C GLN A 23 0.74 -13.84 18.73
N GLN A 24 -0.17 -13.01 19.26
CA GLN A 24 -1.41 -13.51 19.84
C GLN A 24 -2.54 -13.74 18.83
N HIS A 25 -2.52 -13.09 17.67
CA HIS A 25 -3.54 -13.35 16.64
C HIS A 25 -3.23 -14.55 15.72
N ALA A 26 -1.97 -14.93 15.59
CA ALA A 26 -1.60 -16.10 14.79
C ALA A 26 -2.05 -17.43 15.42
N GLN A 27 -2.18 -17.49 16.76
CA GLN A 27 -2.60 -18.71 17.46
C GLN A 27 -4.10 -18.97 17.43
N SER A 28 -4.93 -17.98 17.15
CA SER A 28 -6.39 -18.15 17.07
C SER A 28 -6.88 -18.61 15.68
N LEU A 29 -6.06 -18.49 14.66
CA LEU A 29 -6.40 -18.90 13.29
C LEU A 29 -5.95 -20.32 12.93
N SER A 30 -5.04 -20.92 13.73
CA SER A 30 -4.53 -22.28 13.47
C SER A 30 -5.45 -23.41 13.98
N ALA A 31 -6.52 -23.11 14.70
CA ALA A 31 -7.44 -24.09 15.27
C ALA A 31 -8.74 -24.28 14.47
N ALA A 32 -8.93 -23.57 13.38
CA ALA A 32 -10.13 -23.69 12.56
C ALA A 32 -9.80 -24.16 11.14
N GLY A 33 -9.82 -25.48 10.94
CA GLY A 33 -10.17 -26.00 9.63
C GLY A 33 -9.07 -26.70 8.85
N GLN A 34 -8.82 -27.97 9.20
CA GLN A 34 -8.65 -29.00 8.17
C GLN A 34 -10.07 -29.29 7.60
N GLY A 35 -10.44 -28.55 6.59
CA GLY A 35 -11.68 -28.74 5.84
C GLY A 35 -11.52 -27.98 4.53
N GLU A 36 -11.44 -28.72 3.44
CA GLU A 36 -11.53 -28.34 2.03
C GLU A 36 -11.19 -26.89 1.71
N ALA A 37 -10.14 -26.68 0.94
CA ALA A 37 -9.90 -25.44 0.24
C ALA A 37 -11.16 -25.10 -0.58
N ALA A 38 -12.11 -24.42 0.05
CA ALA A 38 -13.18 -23.78 -0.65
C ALA A 38 -12.52 -22.85 -1.64
N LYS A 39 -12.61 -23.16 -2.93
CA LYS A 39 -12.26 -22.27 -4.01
C LYS A 39 -13.01 -20.97 -3.71
N PHE A 40 -12.30 -19.98 -3.20
CA PHE A 40 -12.83 -18.65 -2.97
C PHE A 40 -13.05 -17.99 -4.33
N THR A 41 -14.05 -18.47 -5.06
CA THR A 41 -14.56 -17.89 -6.30
C THR A 41 -15.74 -16.95 -6.02
N SER A 42 -15.81 -16.38 -4.85
CA SER A 42 -16.74 -15.28 -4.60
C SER A 42 -15.97 -13.97 -4.63
N GLN A 43 -15.65 -13.49 -5.83
CA GLN A 43 -15.54 -12.06 -6.05
C GLN A 43 -16.79 -11.44 -5.43
N ALA A 44 -16.60 -10.66 -4.37
CA ALA A 44 -17.75 -9.95 -3.82
C ALA A 44 -18.32 -9.09 -4.94
N ARG A 45 -19.53 -9.39 -5.38
CA ARG A 45 -20.19 -8.82 -6.57
C ARG A 45 -20.25 -7.28 -6.54
N TRP A 46 -20.12 -6.71 -5.34
CA TRP A 46 -20.05 -5.27 -5.11
C TRP A 46 -18.67 -4.64 -5.43
N MET A 47 -17.64 -5.47 -5.66
CA MET A 47 -16.31 -5.03 -6.11
C MET A 47 -16.18 -5.08 -7.64
N ASP A 48 -17.15 -5.65 -8.35
CA ASP A 48 -17.13 -5.70 -9.81
C ASP A 48 -17.69 -4.38 -10.38
N ASP A 49 -16.81 -3.40 -10.49
CA ASP A 49 -17.08 -2.13 -11.18
C ASP A 49 -16.70 -2.18 -12.68
N GLY A 50 -16.58 -3.37 -13.24
CA GLY A 50 -16.18 -3.59 -14.64
C GLY A 50 -14.69 -3.39 -14.92
N THR A 51 -13.86 -3.26 -13.88
CA THR A 51 -12.40 -3.16 -14.00
C THR A 51 -11.71 -4.51 -13.89
N SER A 52 -12.32 -5.57 -14.45
CA SER A 52 -11.79 -6.93 -14.36
C SER A 52 -10.34 -7.00 -14.84
N ILE A 53 -9.46 -7.33 -13.93
CA ILE A 53 -8.08 -7.70 -14.19
C ILE A 53 -8.10 -9.22 -14.26
N ALA A 54 -8.09 -9.81 -15.44
CA ALA A 54 -8.07 -11.25 -15.74
C ALA A 54 -8.65 -12.17 -14.63
N PRO A 55 -9.85 -12.72 -14.80
CA PRO A 55 -10.54 -13.49 -13.75
C PRO A 55 -9.87 -14.83 -13.41
N ASP A 56 -8.95 -15.34 -14.22
CA ASP A 56 -8.41 -16.69 -14.14
C ASP A 56 -6.88 -16.77 -13.98
N GLY A 57 -6.19 -15.65 -13.72
CA GLY A 57 -4.73 -15.56 -13.63
C GLY A 57 -4.18 -15.36 -12.22
N ASP A 58 -2.89 -15.65 -12.05
CA ASP A 58 -2.13 -15.27 -10.86
C ASP A 58 -2.01 -13.74 -10.79
N LEU A 59 -2.72 -13.13 -9.85
CA LEU A 59 -2.73 -11.68 -9.65
C LEU A 59 -1.32 -11.12 -9.36
N TRP A 60 -0.49 -11.88 -8.65
CA TRP A 60 0.88 -11.43 -8.34
C TRP A 60 1.77 -11.46 -9.58
N ALA A 61 1.61 -12.48 -10.44
CA ALA A 61 2.28 -12.52 -11.74
C ALA A 61 1.85 -11.33 -12.60
N PHE A 62 0.53 -11.08 -12.70
CA PHE A 62 0.00 -9.91 -13.41
C PHE A 62 0.59 -8.59 -12.88
N ILE A 63 0.59 -8.37 -11.56
CA ILE A 63 1.18 -7.17 -10.97
C ILE A 63 2.67 -7.07 -11.33
N GLY A 64 3.42 -8.19 -11.23
CA GLY A 64 4.83 -8.24 -11.56
C GLY A 64 5.14 -7.82 -13.00
N ASP A 65 4.34 -8.28 -13.96
CA ASP A 65 4.49 -7.97 -15.40
C ASP A 65 4.15 -6.49 -15.72
N GLU A 66 3.30 -5.87 -14.90
CA GLU A 66 2.88 -4.46 -15.07
C GLU A 66 3.79 -3.46 -14.32
N LEU A 67 4.81 -3.91 -13.58
CA LEU A 67 5.77 -3.00 -12.94
C LEU A 67 6.67 -2.34 -14.00
N LYS A 68 6.65 -1.01 -14.06
CA LYS A 68 7.32 -0.23 -15.12
C LYS A 68 8.13 0.95 -14.62
N MET A 69 8.10 1.26 -13.31
CA MET A 69 8.87 2.37 -12.77
C MET A 69 10.37 2.07 -12.82
N GLY A 70 11.13 3.01 -13.38
CA GLY A 70 12.60 2.96 -13.32
C GLY A 70 13.08 3.18 -11.88
N ILE A 71 13.41 2.12 -11.17
CA ILE A 71 13.92 2.20 -9.80
C ILE A 71 15.44 2.34 -9.86
N PRO A 72 16.03 3.41 -9.27
CA PRO A 72 17.48 3.57 -9.24
C PRO A 72 18.12 2.50 -8.37
N GLU A 73 19.21 1.91 -8.84
CA GLU A 73 20.00 0.98 -8.05
C GLU A 73 20.97 1.71 -7.12
N ASN A 74 20.93 1.38 -5.84
CA ASN A 74 21.91 1.80 -4.84
C ASN A 74 21.97 0.80 -3.67
N ASP A 75 22.98 0.92 -2.82
CA ASP A 75 23.23 -0.01 -1.72
C ASP A 75 22.05 -0.10 -0.74
N ARG A 76 21.40 1.02 -0.43
CA ARG A 76 20.26 1.04 0.49
C ARG A 76 19.06 0.28 -0.07
N ILE A 77 18.78 0.42 -1.36
CA ILE A 77 17.70 -0.32 -2.03
C ILE A 77 18.03 -1.81 -2.03
N ARG A 78 19.28 -2.18 -2.36
CA ARG A 78 19.72 -3.58 -2.31
C ARG A 78 19.60 -4.18 -0.91
N GLU A 79 20.00 -3.44 0.12
CA GLU A 79 19.89 -3.87 1.51
C GLU A 79 18.42 -4.12 1.92
N GLN A 80 17.51 -3.18 1.61
CA GLN A 80 16.10 -3.34 1.92
C GLN A 80 15.48 -4.52 1.15
N LYS A 81 15.80 -4.67 -0.14
CA LYS A 81 15.37 -5.83 -0.93
C LYS A 81 15.81 -7.14 -0.26
N GLN A 82 17.06 -7.23 0.17
CA GLN A 82 17.59 -8.42 0.85
C GLN A 82 16.89 -8.68 2.20
N LYS A 83 16.56 -7.63 2.96
CA LYS A 83 15.81 -7.74 4.21
C LYS A 83 14.44 -8.38 3.98
N TYR A 84 13.69 -7.94 2.97
CA TYR A 84 12.39 -8.52 2.62
C TYR A 84 12.55 -9.98 2.14
N LEU A 85 13.50 -10.26 1.25
CA LEU A 85 13.73 -11.60 0.71
C LEU A 85 14.14 -12.63 1.77
N ARG A 86 14.81 -12.21 2.85
CA ARG A 86 15.14 -13.07 3.98
C ARG A 86 13.96 -13.38 4.87
N ASN A 87 12.95 -12.53 4.89
CA ASN A 87 11.77 -12.69 5.75
C ASN A 87 10.57 -13.23 4.96
N LYS A 88 10.69 -14.46 4.49
CA LYS A 88 9.66 -15.14 3.68
C LYS A 88 8.33 -15.30 4.42
N SER A 89 8.36 -15.56 5.73
CA SER A 89 7.13 -15.67 6.54
C SER A 89 6.38 -14.35 6.58
N TYR A 90 7.08 -13.24 6.77
CA TYR A 90 6.48 -11.91 6.72
C TYR A 90 5.81 -11.65 5.37
N LEU A 91 6.51 -11.93 4.26
CA LEU A 91 5.94 -11.74 2.92
C LEU A 91 4.71 -12.60 2.70
N HIS A 92 4.74 -13.86 3.14
CA HIS A 92 3.59 -14.75 3.08
C HIS A 92 2.39 -14.20 3.87
N ASP A 93 2.61 -13.76 5.12
CA ASP A 93 1.55 -13.21 5.97
C ASP A 93 0.95 -11.92 5.39
N VAL A 94 1.79 -11.08 4.79
CA VAL A 94 1.35 -9.85 4.10
C VAL A 94 0.54 -10.20 2.86
N THR A 95 0.97 -11.20 2.08
CA THR A 95 0.23 -11.67 0.89
C THR A 95 -1.17 -12.13 1.27
N LEU A 96 -1.31 -12.95 2.32
CA LEU A 96 -2.62 -13.39 2.81
C LEU A 96 -3.51 -12.22 3.26
N ARG A 97 -2.95 -11.21 3.94
CA ARG A 97 -3.72 -10.00 4.32
C ARG A 97 -4.11 -9.14 3.12
N ALA A 98 -3.27 -9.10 2.09
CA ALA A 98 -3.52 -8.34 0.87
C ALA A 98 -4.59 -8.97 -0.02
N GLU A 99 -4.72 -10.30 -0.01
CA GLU A 99 -5.57 -11.08 -0.90
C GLU A 99 -7.01 -10.55 -1.04
N PRO A 100 -7.74 -10.20 0.04
CA PRO A 100 -9.10 -9.70 -0.06
C PRO A 100 -9.23 -8.34 -0.77
N TYR A 101 -8.15 -7.57 -0.89
CA TYR A 101 -8.17 -6.18 -1.34
C TYR A 101 -7.40 -5.93 -2.63
N MET A 102 -6.34 -6.71 -2.86
CA MET A 102 -5.33 -6.44 -3.89
C MET A 102 -5.92 -6.40 -5.29
N TYR A 103 -6.85 -7.30 -5.60
CA TYR A 103 -7.49 -7.35 -6.90
C TYR A 103 -8.23 -6.06 -7.22
N TRP A 104 -9.04 -5.58 -6.29
CA TRP A 104 -9.80 -4.34 -6.45
C TRP A 104 -8.87 -3.12 -6.50
N ILE A 105 -7.84 -3.06 -5.62
CA ILE A 105 -6.87 -1.96 -5.62
C ILE A 105 -6.11 -1.89 -6.95
N ALA A 106 -5.64 -3.03 -7.46
CA ALA A 106 -4.96 -3.10 -8.76
C ALA A 106 -5.87 -2.62 -9.91
N GLY A 107 -7.15 -2.99 -9.89
CA GLY A 107 -8.16 -2.46 -10.81
C GLY A 107 -8.28 -0.94 -10.75
N GLN A 108 -8.33 -0.37 -9.54
CA GLN A 108 -8.41 1.08 -9.35
C GLN A 108 -7.16 1.82 -9.84
N VAL A 109 -5.97 1.25 -9.64
CA VAL A 109 -4.70 1.79 -10.15
C VAL A 109 -4.68 1.75 -11.69
N LYS A 110 -5.03 0.61 -12.28
CA LYS A 110 -5.08 0.42 -13.74
C LYS A 110 -6.09 1.37 -14.41
N LYS A 111 -7.30 1.49 -13.87
CA LYS A 111 -8.34 2.39 -14.36
C LYS A 111 -7.91 3.86 -14.41
N ARG A 112 -7.00 4.26 -13.52
CA ARG A 112 -6.45 5.63 -13.44
C ARG A 112 -5.17 5.81 -14.25
N ASN A 113 -4.71 4.80 -14.99
CA ASN A 113 -3.43 4.78 -15.70
C ASN A 113 -2.23 5.15 -14.80
N MET A 114 -2.26 4.68 -13.56
CA MET A 114 -1.18 4.88 -12.59
C MET A 114 -0.22 3.68 -12.61
N PRO A 115 1.05 3.86 -12.19
CA PRO A 115 2.00 2.75 -12.09
C PRO A 115 1.52 1.65 -11.14
N MET A 116 1.67 0.40 -11.56
CA MET A 116 1.20 -0.75 -10.78
C MET A 116 1.98 -0.92 -9.47
N GLU A 117 3.18 -0.36 -9.37
CA GLU A 117 3.98 -0.32 -8.15
C GLU A 117 3.22 0.29 -6.96
N LEU A 118 2.26 1.18 -7.21
CA LEU A 118 1.48 1.83 -6.15
C LEU A 118 0.61 0.85 -5.36
N VAL A 119 0.24 -0.29 -5.94
CA VAL A 119 -0.52 -1.34 -5.22
C VAL A 119 0.30 -1.98 -4.11
N LEU A 120 1.63 -1.83 -4.16
CA LEU A 120 2.56 -2.39 -3.17
C LEU A 120 2.82 -1.45 -1.98
N LEU A 121 2.38 -0.19 -2.03
CA LEU A 121 2.58 0.76 -0.93
C LEU A 121 1.98 0.29 0.41
N PRO A 122 0.77 -0.28 0.47
CA PRO A 122 0.22 -0.79 1.72
C PRO A 122 1.07 -1.88 2.40
N ILE A 123 1.95 -2.58 1.66
CA ILE A 123 2.90 -3.54 2.23
C ILE A 123 3.84 -2.82 3.21
N VAL A 124 4.40 -1.69 2.78
CA VAL A 124 5.39 -0.93 3.58
C VAL A 124 4.73 0.01 4.58
N GLU A 125 3.51 0.46 4.31
CA GLU A 125 2.76 1.37 5.17
C GLU A 125 2.17 0.65 6.41
N SER A 126 1.54 -0.51 6.21
CA SER A 126 0.79 -1.19 7.26
C SER A 126 0.85 -2.71 7.21
N ALA A 127 1.63 -3.30 6.30
CA ALA A 127 1.56 -4.73 5.99
C ALA A 127 0.11 -5.18 5.65
N PHE A 128 -0.66 -4.33 4.96
CA PHE A 128 -2.08 -4.52 4.63
C PHE A 128 -3.00 -4.69 5.85
N ASP A 129 -2.65 -4.14 7.02
CA ASP A 129 -3.52 -4.17 8.19
C ASP A 129 -4.49 -2.96 8.20
N PRO A 130 -5.80 -3.15 8.00
CA PRO A 130 -6.79 -2.07 8.02
C PRO A 130 -6.96 -1.46 9.43
N HIS A 131 -6.53 -2.16 10.47
CA HIS A 131 -6.59 -1.69 11.86
C HIS A 131 -5.32 -0.97 12.32
N ALA A 132 -4.27 -0.95 11.50
CA ALA A 132 -3.01 -0.30 11.84
C ALA A 132 -3.20 1.17 12.23
N THR A 133 -2.48 1.59 13.27
CA THR A 133 -2.40 2.99 13.70
C THR A 133 -0.97 3.32 14.07
N SER A 134 -0.43 4.39 13.51
CA SER A 134 0.92 4.86 13.83
C SER A 134 0.95 5.80 15.04
N GLY A 135 2.14 6.08 15.58
CA GLY A 135 2.33 7.09 16.64
C GLY A 135 1.92 8.51 16.21
N ALA A 136 1.86 8.80 14.91
CA ALA A 136 1.35 10.05 14.35
C ALA A 136 -0.16 10.00 14.05
N ASN A 137 -0.89 9.00 14.57
CA ASN A 137 -2.30 8.75 14.31
C ASN A 137 -2.65 8.53 12.82
N ALA A 138 -1.70 8.11 12.00
CA ALA A 138 -2.02 7.60 10.67
C ALA A 138 -2.77 6.27 10.82
N ALA A 139 -3.74 6.00 9.95
CA ALA A 139 -4.64 4.85 10.10
C ALA A 139 -4.93 4.13 8.79
N GLY A 140 -5.23 2.82 8.92
CA GLY A 140 -5.64 1.94 7.83
C GLY A 140 -4.49 1.48 6.95
N ILE A 141 -4.81 0.76 5.87
CA ILE A 141 -3.80 0.17 4.99
C ILE A 141 -2.91 1.22 4.30
N TRP A 142 -3.41 2.43 4.09
CA TRP A 142 -2.72 3.54 3.44
C TRP A 142 -2.04 4.51 4.41
N GLN A 143 -2.15 4.29 5.72
CA GLN A 143 -1.56 5.13 6.77
C GLN A 143 -1.83 6.63 6.58
N ILE A 144 -3.10 6.97 6.32
CA ILE A 144 -3.53 8.35 6.12
C ILE A 144 -3.66 9.04 7.49
N ILE A 145 -2.99 10.21 7.66
CA ILE A 145 -3.11 11.01 8.88
C ILE A 145 -4.49 11.72 8.95
N PRO A 146 -4.98 12.08 10.16
CA PRO A 146 -6.34 12.63 10.32
C PRO A 146 -6.63 13.87 9.46
N SER A 147 -5.69 14.82 9.37
CA SER A 147 -5.86 16.05 8.58
C SER A 147 -5.96 15.75 7.09
N THR A 148 -5.07 14.90 6.57
CA THR A 148 -5.10 14.46 5.17
C THR A 148 -6.40 13.73 4.87
N GLY A 149 -6.85 12.83 5.76
CA GLY A 149 -8.11 12.12 5.58
C GLY A 149 -9.28 13.10 5.43
N ARG A 150 -9.39 14.11 6.28
CA ARG A 150 -10.44 15.16 6.16
C ARG A 150 -10.35 15.91 4.84
N ASN A 151 -9.14 16.29 4.40
CA ASN A 151 -8.93 17.00 3.14
C ASN A 151 -9.38 16.19 1.91
N TYR A 152 -9.34 14.86 2.01
CA TYR A 152 -9.80 13.94 0.96
C TYR A 152 -11.18 13.33 1.23
N GLY A 153 -11.98 13.95 2.14
CA GLY A 153 -13.38 13.58 2.38
C GLY A 153 -13.59 12.33 3.21
N LEU A 154 -12.54 11.79 3.86
CA LEU A 154 -12.66 10.64 4.73
C LEU A 154 -13.30 11.04 6.06
N LYS A 155 -14.54 10.59 6.27
CA LYS A 155 -15.31 10.86 7.49
C LYS A 155 -14.64 10.21 8.70
N GLN A 156 -14.46 10.98 9.75
CA GLN A 156 -13.88 10.55 11.01
C GLN A 156 -14.83 10.95 12.15
N THR A 157 -15.42 9.96 12.82
CA THR A 157 -16.34 10.15 13.94
C THR A 157 -15.88 9.25 15.10
N ARG A 158 -16.57 9.34 16.24
CA ARG A 158 -16.29 8.48 17.40
C ARG A 158 -16.41 6.98 17.07
N ASN A 159 -17.37 6.61 16.20
CA ASN A 159 -17.73 5.21 15.93
C ASN A 159 -17.33 4.75 14.51
N TYR A 160 -16.80 5.63 13.67
CA TYR A 160 -16.44 5.31 12.29
C TYR A 160 -15.28 6.16 11.82
N ASP A 161 -14.29 5.50 11.24
CA ASP A 161 -13.10 6.13 10.65
C ASP A 161 -12.88 5.61 9.24
N ALA A 162 -13.27 6.40 8.23
CA ALA A 162 -13.17 6.05 6.82
C ALA A 162 -11.72 5.83 6.33
N ARG A 163 -10.72 6.19 7.10
CA ARG A 163 -9.32 5.87 6.80
C ARG A 163 -9.02 4.37 6.87
N ARG A 164 -9.87 3.63 7.62
CA ARG A 164 -9.82 2.17 7.77
C ARG A 164 -10.69 1.42 6.78
N ASP A 165 -11.62 2.12 6.15
CA ASP A 165 -12.40 1.62 5.03
C ASP A 165 -11.51 1.51 3.80
N VAL A 166 -11.29 0.29 3.31
CA VAL A 166 -10.33 0.03 2.22
C VAL A 166 -10.75 0.72 0.93
N VAL A 167 -12.04 0.77 0.62
CA VAL A 167 -12.56 1.39 -0.61
C VAL A 167 -12.41 2.91 -0.54
N ALA A 168 -12.88 3.52 0.56
CA ALA A 168 -12.81 4.96 0.75
C ALA A 168 -11.36 5.44 0.83
N SER A 169 -10.53 4.77 1.63
CA SER A 169 -9.12 5.17 1.83
C SER A 169 -8.27 4.95 0.58
N THR A 170 -8.51 3.90 -0.21
CA THR A 170 -7.83 3.70 -1.50
C THR A 170 -8.16 4.81 -2.47
N THR A 171 -9.45 5.16 -2.59
CA THR A 171 -9.87 6.29 -3.45
C THR A 171 -9.16 7.58 -3.04
N ALA A 172 -9.12 7.89 -1.76
CA ALA A 172 -8.44 9.08 -1.23
C ALA A 172 -6.92 9.05 -1.48
N ALA A 173 -6.26 7.91 -1.24
CA ALA A 173 -4.82 7.75 -1.45
C ALA A 173 -4.45 7.93 -2.94
N LEU A 174 -5.18 7.30 -3.85
CA LEU A 174 -4.93 7.44 -5.28
C LEU A 174 -5.20 8.86 -5.78
N ASN A 175 -6.25 9.53 -5.30
CA ASN A 175 -6.50 10.94 -5.62
C ASN A 175 -5.36 11.86 -5.10
N MET A 176 -4.86 11.60 -3.89
CA MET A 176 -3.71 12.31 -3.34
C MET A 176 -2.47 12.11 -4.22
N MET A 177 -2.16 10.87 -4.60
CA MET A 177 -1.02 10.57 -5.46
C MET A 177 -1.14 11.21 -6.84
N GLN A 178 -2.34 11.25 -7.45
CA GLN A 178 -2.56 11.96 -8.72
C GLN A 178 -2.29 13.46 -8.59
N ARG A 179 -2.72 14.09 -7.48
CA ARG A 179 -2.42 15.51 -7.21
C ARG A 179 -0.92 15.73 -7.04
N LEU A 180 -0.25 14.89 -6.25
CA LEU A 180 1.20 14.97 -6.05
C LEU A 180 1.96 14.76 -7.37
N ASN A 181 1.54 13.79 -8.18
CA ASN A 181 2.17 13.52 -9.47
C ASN A 181 2.10 14.72 -10.42
N LYS A 182 0.95 15.41 -10.46
CA LYS A 182 0.82 16.67 -11.21
C LYS A 182 1.74 17.77 -10.66
N MET A 183 1.93 17.84 -9.34
CA MET A 183 2.80 18.83 -8.69
C MET A 183 4.28 18.58 -9.02
N PHE A 184 4.66 17.34 -9.28
CA PHE A 184 6.03 16.93 -9.62
C PHE A 184 6.19 16.56 -11.11
N ASP A 185 5.40 17.19 -11.99
CA ASP A 185 5.52 17.08 -13.45
C ASP A 185 5.55 15.63 -13.96
N GLY A 186 4.78 14.74 -13.34
CA GLY A 186 4.68 13.33 -13.71
C GLY A 186 5.74 12.42 -13.08
N ASP A 187 6.63 12.93 -12.24
CA ASP A 187 7.64 12.12 -11.55
C ASP A 187 7.00 11.29 -10.42
N TRP A 188 6.91 9.97 -10.66
CA TRP A 188 6.34 9.04 -9.69
C TRP A 188 7.24 8.76 -8.50
N LEU A 189 8.56 8.86 -8.65
CA LEU A 189 9.48 8.70 -7.51
C LEU A 189 9.35 9.87 -6.54
N LEU A 190 9.26 11.10 -7.05
CA LEU A 190 8.99 12.27 -6.22
C LEU A 190 7.58 12.23 -5.63
N THR A 191 6.61 11.69 -6.37
CA THR A 191 5.23 11.48 -5.91
C THR A 191 5.20 10.56 -4.67
N VAL A 192 5.83 9.40 -4.75
CA VAL A 192 5.90 8.44 -3.63
C VAL A 192 6.67 9.01 -2.46
N ALA A 193 7.77 9.72 -2.72
CA ALA A 193 8.53 10.43 -1.68
C ALA A 193 7.67 11.48 -0.95
N ALA A 194 6.86 12.23 -1.69
CA ALA A 194 5.96 13.24 -1.12
C ALA A 194 4.78 12.63 -0.39
N TYR A 195 4.25 11.50 -0.85
CA TYR A 195 3.24 10.75 -0.12
C TYR A 195 3.74 10.36 1.28
N ASN A 196 4.96 9.84 1.36
CA ASN A 196 5.56 9.37 2.60
C ASN A 196 6.02 10.51 3.53
N SER A 197 6.69 11.54 2.99
CA SER A 197 7.37 12.56 3.81
C SER A 197 6.72 13.94 3.82
N GLY A 198 5.67 14.11 3.02
CA GLY A 198 5.02 15.39 2.78
C GLY A 198 5.66 16.18 1.64
N GLU A 199 4.81 16.79 0.82
CA GLU A 199 5.21 17.55 -0.37
C GLU A 199 6.16 18.71 -0.07
N GLY A 200 5.96 19.43 1.03
CA GLY A 200 6.81 20.56 1.40
C GLY A 200 8.25 20.16 1.72
N ARG A 201 8.49 18.93 2.19
CA ARG A 201 9.84 18.41 2.41
C ARG A 201 10.52 18.06 1.09
N VAL A 202 9.80 17.42 0.18
CA VAL A 202 10.32 17.05 -1.14
C VAL A 202 10.62 18.30 -1.96
N MET A 203 9.72 19.29 -1.97
CA MET A 203 9.92 20.57 -2.65
C MET A 203 11.17 21.32 -2.19
N LYS A 204 11.55 21.18 -0.92
CA LYS A 204 12.80 21.81 -0.40
C LYS A 204 14.06 21.02 -0.76
N ALA A 205 13.92 19.75 -1.14
CA ALA A 205 15.06 18.87 -1.41
C ALA A 205 15.44 18.80 -2.89
N ILE A 206 14.59 19.32 -3.76
CA ILE A 206 14.80 19.41 -5.22
C ILE A 206 15.15 20.84 -5.64
#